data_b65425fbaa4eecaab3812559a4ea5a61
#
_entry.id   b65425fbaa4eecaab3812559a4ea5a61
#
_cell.length_a   1.000
_cell.length_b   1.000
_cell.length_c   1.000
_cell.angle_alpha   90.00
_cell.angle_beta   90.00
_cell.angle_gamma   90.00
#
_symmetry.space_group_name_H-M   'P 1'
#
loop_
_entity.id
_entity.type
_entity.pdbx_description
1 polymer ?
#
loop_
_entity_poly.entity_id
_entity_poly.type
_entity_poly.pdbx_seq_one_letter_code
_entity_poly.pdbx_strand_id
1 'polypeptide(L)'
;MTLTLATFNVKDLLDPPEDAEREVLGAKLASIAGMLRACDADVIGLQEVGTVELVRAVLDRLDGHTYGEPVMGTADARGIRCALVSRVPVVESRVHTAESLPFPVFQDGDPTPFGTRIPLRRGVVHARVDAPGLGLVHVLVVHFKSSRSVPARDASGRELPATNARMRSEATLRSLVWRAAEALYVRGLVDDVLAPDPDARVAVVGDLNDVPGSPAVRAVRGDGPGSLFDCAAGVDAEARFSAMHEGRRTQIDHVLASANLYARLQAARFLNAELREHAPVRPPPGGAPRVAVEPPTVDSDHAPLVTRFG
;
A
#
# COMPACT_ATOMS: atom_id res chain seq x y z
N MET A 1 -18.42 -9.46 19.21
CA MET A 1 -18.38 -9.19 17.75
C MET A 1 -16.95 -8.78 17.40
N THR A 2 -16.46 -9.13 16.24
CA THR A 2 -15.06 -8.91 15.83
C THR A 2 -15.01 -8.08 14.55
N LEU A 3 -13.94 -7.35 14.33
CA LEU A 3 -13.58 -6.68 13.07
C LEU A 3 -12.43 -7.45 12.42
N THR A 4 -12.62 -7.90 11.20
CA THR A 4 -11.53 -8.45 10.38
C THR A 4 -11.12 -7.41 9.35
N LEU A 5 -9.85 -7.00 9.40
CA LEU A 5 -9.25 -6.00 8.53
C LEU A 5 -8.15 -6.64 7.69
N ALA A 6 -8.15 -6.40 6.39
CA ALA A 6 -7.13 -6.91 5.48
C ALA A 6 -6.51 -5.80 4.62
N THR A 7 -5.30 -6.07 4.13
CA THR A 7 -4.67 -5.30 3.05
C THR A 7 -4.18 -6.23 1.96
N PHE A 8 -4.32 -5.82 0.70
CA PHE A 8 -3.90 -6.61 -0.45
C PHE A 8 -3.49 -5.71 -1.64
N ASN A 9 -2.23 -5.76 -2.01
CA ASN A 9 -1.78 -5.23 -3.28
C ASN A 9 -2.14 -6.24 -4.38
N VAL A 10 -3.05 -5.87 -5.29
CA VAL A 10 -3.59 -6.76 -6.33
C VAL A 10 -2.75 -6.78 -7.60
N LYS A 11 -1.65 -6.05 -7.63
CA LYS A 11 -0.73 -5.89 -8.76
C LYS A 11 -1.43 -5.50 -10.07
N ASP A 12 -1.34 -4.23 -10.43
CA ASP A 12 -1.75 -3.68 -11.74
C ASP A 12 -3.12 -4.18 -12.23
N LEU A 13 -4.18 -4.02 -11.41
CA LEU A 13 -5.55 -4.25 -11.85
C LEU A 13 -5.99 -3.06 -12.72
N LEU A 14 -5.63 -3.08 -14.00
CA LEU A 14 -5.87 -2.04 -14.97
C LEU A 14 -6.71 -2.56 -16.15
N ASP A 15 -7.42 -1.64 -16.83
CA ASP A 15 -8.08 -1.98 -18.07
C ASP A 15 -7.03 -2.28 -19.14
N PRO A 16 -7.12 -3.43 -19.80
CA PRO A 16 -6.17 -3.78 -20.84
C PRO A 16 -6.39 -2.93 -22.09
N PRO A 17 -5.33 -2.50 -22.77
CA PRO A 17 -5.43 -1.72 -24.00
C PRO A 17 -5.92 -2.53 -25.20
N GLU A 18 -5.77 -3.86 -25.20
CA GLU A 18 -6.08 -4.75 -26.31
C GLU A 18 -7.08 -5.85 -25.94
N ASP A 19 -7.87 -6.30 -26.92
CA ASP A 19 -8.90 -7.35 -26.72
C ASP A 19 -8.31 -8.71 -26.30
N ALA A 20 -7.12 -9.05 -26.79
CA ALA A 20 -6.43 -10.30 -26.42
C ALA A 20 -6.08 -10.38 -24.92
N GLU A 21 -5.97 -9.26 -24.25
CA GLU A 21 -5.66 -9.18 -22.80
C GLU A 21 -6.92 -9.27 -21.93
N ARG A 22 -8.11 -9.21 -22.51
CA ARG A 22 -9.39 -9.30 -21.76
C ARG A 22 -9.61 -10.65 -21.10
N GLU A 23 -9.13 -11.74 -21.74
CA GLU A 23 -9.20 -13.08 -21.15
C GLU A 23 -8.32 -13.14 -19.88
N VAL A 24 -7.12 -12.58 -19.97
CA VAL A 24 -6.21 -12.46 -18.82
C VAL A 24 -6.83 -11.60 -17.71
N LEU A 25 -7.50 -10.49 -18.05
CA LEU A 25 -8.23 -9.67 -17.08
C LEU A 25 -9.34 -10.50 -16.41
N GLY A 26 -10.11 -11.27 -17.14
CA GLY A 26 -11.15 -12.15 -16.58
C GLY A 26 -10.60 -13.12 -15.54
N ALA A 27 -9.47 -13.77 -15.86
CA ALA A 27 -8.77 -14.67 -14.94
C ALA A 27 -8.22 -13.91 -13.71
N LYS A 28 -7.66 -12.71 -13.92
CA LYS A 28 -7.15 -11.87 -12.85
C LYS A 28 -8.25 -11.43 -11.88
N LEU A 29 -9.40 -10.99 -12.40
CA LEU A 29 -10.56 -10.64 -11.58
C LEU A 29 -11.03 -11.84 -10.73
N ALA A 30 -11.03 -13.05 -11.29
CA ALA A 30 -11.40 -14.26 -10.58
C ALA A 30 -10.37 -14.64 -9.50
N SER A 31 -9.07 -14.51 -9.79
CA SER A 31 -8.00 -14.75 -8.83
C SER A 31 -8.09 -13.79 -7.65
N ILE A 32 -8.24 -12.47 -7.91
CA ILE A 32 -8.41 -11.46 -6.86
C ILE A 32 -9.66 -11.76 -6.02
N ALA A 33 -10.81 -12.05 -6.65
CA ALA A 33 -12.04 -12.41 -5.94
C ALA A 33 -11.86 -13.65 -5.06
N GLY A 34 -11.15 -14.67 -5.54
CA GLY A 34 -10.78 -15.86 -4.77
C GLY A 34 -9.97 -15.49 -3.52
N MET A 35 -9.00 -14.59 -3.67
CA MET A 35 -8.17 -14.13 -2.57
C MET A 35 -8.97 -13.28 -1.56
N LEU A 36 -9.84 -12.37 -2.02
CA LEU A 36 -10.72 -11.60 -1.13
C LEU A 36 -11.68 -12.51 -0.34
N ARG A 37 -12.19 -13.57 -0.99
CA ARG A 37 -13.00 -14.60 -0.30
C ARG A 37 -12.19 -15.32 0.77
N ALA A 38 -10.93 -15.66 0.51
CA ALA A 38 -10.05 -16.30 1.49
C ALA A 38 -9.66 -15.36 2.65
N CYS A 39 -9.59 -14.05 2.42
CA CYS A 39 -9.42 -13.06 3.47
C CYS A 39 -10.61 -13.07 4.44
N ASP A 40 -11.82 -13.21 3.93
CA ASP A 40 -13.09 -13.09 4.65
C ASP A 40 -13.10 -11.89 5.62
N ALA A 41 -12.68 -10.72 5.10
CA ALA A 41 -12.50 -9.52 5.91
C ALA A 41 -13.70 -8.58 5.81
N ASP A 42 -14.00 -7.88 6.90
CA ASP A 42 -15.04 -6.86 6.95
C ASP A 42 -14.64 -5.58 6.21
N VAL A 43 -13.34 -5.24 6.29
CA VAL A 43 -12.75 -4.08 5.60
C VAL A 43 -11.47 -4.50 4.92
N ILE A 44 -11.30 -4.12 3.65
CA ILE A 44 -10.10 -4.45 2.87
C ILE A 44 -9.55 -3.18 2.24
N GLY A 45 -8.27 -2.88 2.53
CA GLY A 45 -7.48 -1.90 1.80
C GLY A 45 -6.83 -2.55 0.59
N LEU A 46 -7.10 -2.02 -0.60
CA LEU A 46 -6.56 -2.51 -1.87
C LEU A 46 -5.52 -1.53 -2.42
N GLN A 47 -4.45 -2.04 -3.02
CA GLN A 47 -3.45 -1.25 -3.71
C GLN A 47 -3.34 -1.72 -5.17
N GLU A 48 -2.89 -0.84 -6.04
CA GLU A 48 -2.72 -1.05 -7.49
C GLU A 48 -4.02 -1.34 -8.24
N VAL A 49 -5.12 -0.74 -7.80
CA VAL A 49 -6.40 -0.80 -8.52
C VAL A 49 -6.52 0.37 -9.51
N GLY A 50 -7.10 0.12 -10.66
CA GLY A 50 -7.36 1.10 -11.72
C GLY A 50 -8.65 1.87 -11.50
N THR A 51 -9.75 1.38 -12.04
CA THR A 51 -11.06 2.04 -12.00
C THR A 51 -11.99 1.44 -10.96
N VAL A 52 -13.04 2.17 -10.59
CA VAL A 52 -14.07 1.65 -9.68
C VAL A 52 -14.82 0.48 -10.32
N GLU A 53 -15.00 0.49 -11.63
CA GLU A 53 -15.65 -0.57 -12.40
C GLU A 53 -14.91 -1.90 -12.28
N LEU A 54 -13.57 -1.85 -12.30
CA LEU A 54 -12.74 -3.05 -12.09
C LEU A 54 -12.87 -3.59 -10.65
N VAL A 55 -12.91 -2.70 -9.65
CA VAL A 55 -13.13 -3.13 -8.26
C VAL A 55 -14.52 -3.73 -8.11
N ARG A 56 -15.58 -3.10 -8.65
CA ARG A 56 -16.94 -3.66 -8.67
C ARG A 56 -16.96 -5.03 -9.36
N ALA A 57 -16.30 -5.17 -10.52
CA ALA A 57 -16.21 -6.44 -11.23
C ALA A 57 -15.53 -7.56 -10.43
N VAL A 58 -14.61 -7.24 -9.52
CA VAL A 58 -14.08 -8.20 -8.54
C VAL A 58 -15.15 -8.54 -7.50
N LEU A 59 -15.82 -7.53 -6.92
CA LEU A 59 -16.82 -7.72 -5.87
C LEU A 59 -18.03 -8.52 -6.36
N ASP A 60 -18.48 -8.32 -7.60
CA ASP A 60 -19.58 -9.06 -8.24
C ASP A 60 -19.31 -10.58 -8.36
N ARG A 61 -18.05 -11.00 -8.21
CA ARG A 61 -17.65 -12.41 -8.19
C ARG A 61 -17.62 -13.02 -6.78
N LEU A 62 -17.96 -12.23 -5.76
CA LEU A 62 -18.00 -12.68 -4.36
C LEU A 62 -19.41 -13.11 -3.98
N ASP A 63 -19.78 -14.35 -4.28
CA ASP A 63 -21.08 -14.91 -3.90
C ASP A 63 -21.30 -14.81 -2.39
N GLY A 64 -22.44 -14.24 -1.98
CA GLY A 64 -22.84 -14.14 -0.58
C GLY A 64 -22.12 -13.07 0.27
N HIS A 65 -21.23 -12.28 -0.33
CA HIS A 65 -20.53 -11.19 0.34
C HIS A 65 -20.99 -9.82 -0.18
N THR A 66 -21.60 -9.03 0.68
CA THR A 66 -22.08 -7.69 0.30
C THR A 66 -21.10 -6.64 0.82
N TYR A 67 -20.18 -6.19 -0.03
CA TYR A 67 -19.41 -4.97 0.22
C TYR A 67 -20.19 -3.75 -0.27
N GLY A 68 -20.03 -2.65 0.44
CA GLY A 68 -20.55 -1.36 0.00
C GLY A 68 -19.78 -0.78 -1.20
N GLU A 69 -20.17 0.43 -1.62
CA GLU A 69 -19.48 1.14 -2.70
C GLU A 69 -18.00 1.35 -2.37
N PRO A 70 -17.07 1.04 -3.30
CA PRO A 70 -15.65 1.24 -3.07
C PRO A 70 -15.27 2.71 -2.86
N VAL A 71 -14.49 3.01 -1.83
CA VAL A 71 -13.89 4.33 -1.65
C VAL A 71 -12.57 4.36 -2.42
N MET A 72 -12.52 5.17 -3.48
CA MET A 72 -11.38 5.21 -4.41
C MET A 72 -10.44 6.38 -4.11
N GLY A 73 -9.13 6.11 -4.08
CA GLY A 73 -8.10 7.13 -4.00
C GLY A 73 -7.81 7.83 -5.33
N THR A 74 -6.90 8.80 -5.34
CA THR A 74 -6.38 9.41 -6.57
C THR A 74 -5.33 8.51 -7.22
N ALA A 75 -5.34 8.47 -8.56
CA ALA A 75 -4.40 7.68 -9.32
C ALA A 75 -3.04 8.38 -9.48
N ASP A 76 -1.98 7.58 -9.59
CA ASP A 76 -0.69 8.06 -10.09
C ASP A 76 -0.67 8.12 -11.64
N ALA A 77 0.48 8.47 -12.21
CA ALA A 77 0.65 8.59 -13.67
C ALA A 77 0.47 7.25 -14.43
N ARG A 78 0.47 6.10 -13.74
CA ARG A 78 0.17 4.78 -14.31
C ARG A 78 -1.32 4.45 -14.27
N GLY A 79 -2.13 5.27 -13.60
CA GLY A 79 -3.56 5.02 -13.40
C GLY A 79 -3.88 4.17 -12.17
N ILE A 80 -2.89 3.73 -11.39
CA ILE A 80 -3.10 2.92 -10.18
C ILE A 80 -3.34 3.80 -8.95
N ARG A 81 -4.18 3.31 -8.06
CA ARG A 81 -4.58 3.98 -6.82
C ARG A 81 -4.80 3.00 -5.68
N CYS A 82 -5.03 3.54 -4.48
CA CYS A 82 -5.57 2.79 -3.37
C CYS A 82 -7.10 2.77 -3.45
N ALA A 83 -7.72 1.73 -2.87
CA ALA A 83 -9.15 1.69 -2.63
C ALA A 83 -9.44 1.04 -1.27
N LEU A 84 -10.64 1.29 -0.74
CA LEU A 84 -11.16 0.59 0.42
C LEU A 84 -12.54 0.03 0.07
N VAL A 85 -12.77 -1.23 0.42
CA VAL A 85 -14.08 -1.88 0.37
C VAL A 85 -14.47 -2.33 1.77
N SER A 86 -15.75 -2.22 2.12
CA SER A 86 -16.23 -2.47 3.47
C SER A 86 -17.60 -3.15 3.47
N ARG A 87 -17.76 -4.17 4.33
CA ARG A 87 -19.06 -4.79 4.68
C ARG A 87 -19.74 -4.06 5.84
N VAL A 88 -18.95 -3.34 6.65
CA VAL A 88 -19.47 -2.52 7.74
C VAL A 88 -19.71 -1.08 7.26
N PRO A 89 -20.59 -0.31 7.90
CA PRO A 89 -20.88 1.06 7.46
C PRO A 89 -19.63 1.94 7.42
N VAL A 90 -19.40 2.59 6.28
CA VAL A 90 -18.45 3.70 6.14
C VAL A 90 -19.19 4.99 6.48
N VAL A 91 -18.93 5.55 7.66
CA VAL A 91 -19.64 6.76 8.15
C VAL A 91 -19.09 8.03 7.53
N GLU A 92 -17.80 8.02 7.18
CA GLU A 92 -17.11 9.14 6.55
C GLU A 92 -15.92 8.61 5.75
N SER A 93 -15.64 9.26 4.62
CA SER A 93 -14.41 8.98 3.88
C SER A 93 -13.81 10.25 3.29
N ARG A 94 -12.50 10.26 3.18
CA ARG A 94 -11.70 11.33 2.58
C ARG A 94 -10.53 10.75 1.81
N VAL A 95 -10.13 11.43 0.75
CA VAL A 95 -8.88 11.15 0.04
C VAL A 95 -7.90 12.29 0.30
N HIS A 96 -6.78 11.99 0.92
CA HIS A 96 -5.72 12.96 1.17
C HIS A 96 -4.75 12.97 0.00
N THR A 97 -4.44 14.17 -0.47
CA THR A 97 -3.47 14.44 -1.55
C THR A 97 -2.49 15.52 -1.10
N ALA A 98 -1.29 15.53 -1.66
CA ALA A 98 -0.32 16.58 -1.41
C ALA A 98 0.50 16.84 -2.68
N GLU A 99 0.56 18.11 -3.10
CA GLU A 99 1.42 18.57 -4.22
C GLU A 99 2.89 18.59 -3.81
N SER A 100 3.17 18.74 -2.52
CA SER A 100 4.50 18.71 -1.93
C SER A 100 4.47 17.94 -0.63
N LEU A 101 5.29 16.90 -0.52
CA LEU A 101 5.43 16.12 0.71
C LEU A 101 6.31 16.85 1.72
N PRO A 102 6.01 16.73 3.03
CA PRO A 102 6.85 17.27 4.09
C PRO A 102 8.21 16.57 4.08
N PHE A 103 9.25 17.34 4.40
CA PHE A 103 10.58 16.79 4.64
C PHE A 103 11.20 17.55 5.82
N PRO A 104 11.83 16.87 6.77
CA PRO A 104 12.38 17.53 7.93
C PRO A 104 13.52 18.47 7.53
N VAL A 105 13.55 19.67 8.11
CA VAL A 105 14.69 20.57 8.05
C VAL A 105 15.66 20.25 9.18
N PHE A 106 16.94 20.52 8.99
CA PHE A 106 17.96 20.28 10.03
C PHE A 106 18.13 21.46 10.97
N GLN A 107 17.76 22.65 10.50
CA GLN A 107 17.81 23.89 11.28
C GLN A 107 16.59 24.75 10.94
N ASP A 108 16.05 25.43 11.95
CA ASP A 108 14.96 26.39 11.73
C ASP A 108 15.37 27.48 10.74
N GLY A 109 14.50 27.74 9.76
CA GLY A 109 14.77 28.65 8.65
C GLY A 109 15.43 28.01 7.42
N ASP A 110 15.77 26.71 7.44
CA ASP A 110 16.20 26.01 6.24
C ASP A 110 15.10 26.04 5.16
N PRO A 111 15.44 26.18 3.88
CA PRO A 111 14.47 26.16 2.80
C PRO A 111 13.84 24.77 2.66
N THR A 112 12.58 24.70 2.21
CA THR A 112 11.91 23.44 1.87
C THR A 112 12.70 22.73 0.75
N PRO A 113 13.25 21.52 1.00
CA PRO A 113 14.34 21.00 0.17
C PRO A 113 13.90 20.59 -1.23
N PHE A 114 12.63 20.18 -1.44
CA PHE A 114 12.23 19.61 -2.73
C PHE A 114 11.06 20.35 -3.40
N GLY A 115 10.37 21.25 -2.70
CA GLY A 115 9.18 21.94 -3.24
C GLY A 115 8.16 20.92 -3.75
N THR A 116 7.61 21.16 -4.95
CA THR A 116 6.61 20.29 -5.59
C THR A 116 7.19 19.07 -6.33
N ARG A 117 8.51 18.83 -6.26
CA ARG A 117 9.17 17.74 -7.00
C ARG A 117 8.90 16.35 -6.44
N ILE A 118 8.47 16.25 -5.18
CA ILE A 118 8.07 14.99 -4.55
C ILE A 118 6.63 15.09 -4.02
N PRO A 119 5.62 15.02 -4.91
CA PRO A 119 4.22 15.00 -4.50
C PRO A 119 3.85 13.64 -3.91
N LEU A 120 2.71 13.58 -3.22
CA LEU A 120 2.05 12.31 -2.89
C LEU A 120 1.52 11.71 -4.19
N ARG A 121 2.10 10.58 -4.61
CA ARG A 121 1.82 9.99 -5.92
C ARG A 121 0.44 9.37 -6.01
N ARG A 122 -0.01 8.74 -4.95
CA ARG A 122 -1.33 8.09 -4.82
C ARG A 122 -1.99 8.62 -3.57
N GLY A 123 -3.21 9.08 -3.70
CA GLY A 123 -3.95 9.63 -2.56
C GLY A 123 -4.16 8.57 -1.48
N VAL A 124 -4.00 8.97 -0.21
CA VAL A 124 -4.32 8.12 0.93
C VAL A 124 -5.84 8.08 1.08
N VAL A 125 -6.43 6.89 1.01
CA VAL A 125 -7.84 6.69 1.33
C VAL A 125 -7.98 6.62 2.84
N HIS A 126 -8.74 7.52 3.42
CA HIS A 126 -9.06 7.54 4.85
C HIS A 126 -10.56 7.34 5.02
N ALA A 127 -10.96 6.25 5.63
CA ALA A 127 -12.34 5.95 5.96
C ALA A 127 -12.53 5.80 7.47
N ARG A 128 -13.67 6.26 7.98
CA ARG A 128 -14.15 5.93 9.33
C ARG A 128 -15.24 4.88 9.17
N VAL A 129 -15.00 3.71 9.72
CA VAL A 129 -15.95 2.59 9.69
C VAL A 129 -16.56 2.38 11.06
N ASP A 130 -17.85 2.04 11.11
CA ASP A 130 -18.54 1.67 12.35
C ASP A 130 -18.43 0.16 12.53
N ALA A 131 -17.45 -0.27 13.31
CA ALA A 131 -17.14 -1.67 13.53
C ALA A 131 -17.92 -2.23 14.73
N PRO A 132 -18.80 -3.25 14.53
CA PRO A 132 -19.61 -3.82 15.60
C PRO A 132 -18.77 -4.30 16.80
N GLY A 133 -19.07 -3.76 17.97
CA GLY A 133 -18.36 -4.07 19.22
C GLY A 133 -17.05 -3.31 19.46
N LEU A 134 -16.53 -2.62 18.45
CA LEU A 134 -15.36 -1.74 18.57
C LEU A 134 -15.72 -0.25 18.42
N GLY A 135 -16.87 0.08 17.79
CA GLY A 135 -17.23 1.45 17.45
C GLY A 135 -16.40 1.98 16.28
N LEU A 136 -16.17 3.28 16.26
CA LEU A 136 -15.49 3.93 15.15
C LEU A 136 -14.01 3.54 15.05
N VAL A 137 -13.59 3.13 13.84
CA VAL A 137 -12.21 2.82 13.50
C VAL A 137 -11.80 3.65 12.28
N HIS A 138 -10.71 4.37 12.39
CA HIS A 138 -10.08 5.07 11.27
C HIS A 138 -9.18 4.12 10.51
N VAL A 139 -9.42 3.95 9.22
CA VAL A 139 -8.61 3.10 8.33
C VAL A 139 -7.99 3.98 7.24
N LEU A 140 -6.66 4.05 7.22
CA LEU A 140 -5.88 4.76 6.22
C LEU A 140 -5.25 3.72 5.28
N VAL A 141 -5.67 3.71 4.02
CA VAL A 141 -5.09 2.82 3.00
C VAL A 141 -4.00 3.56 2.25
N VAL A 142 -2.80 3.00 2.24
CA VAL A 142 -1.59 3.61 1.68
C VAL A 142 -0.90 2.69 0.67
N HIS A 143 -0.16 3.29 -0.26
CA HIS A 143 0.77 2.60 -1.12
C HIS A 143 1.97 3.51 -1.41
N PHE A 144 3.10 3.25 -0.77
CA PHE A 144 4.29 4.08 -0.84
C PHE A 144 5.11 3.82 -2.10
N LYS A 145 6.07 4.71 -2.36
CA LYS A 145 7.04 4.57 -3.45
C LYS A 145 7.83 3.28 -3.31
N SER A 146 7.80 2.45 -4.35
CA SER A 146 8.56 1.20 -4.40
C SER A 146 10.07 1.44 -4.28
N SER A 147 10.83 0.38 -3.99
CA SER A 147 12.31 0.41 -3.96
C SER A 147 12.94 0.64 -5.33
N ARG A 148 12.18 0.54 -6.43
CA ARG A 148 12.66 0.84 -7.79
C ARG A 148 13.27 2.24 -7.84
N SER A 149 14.52 2.31 -8.28
CA SER A 149 15.32 3.53 -8.36
C SER A 149 14.64 4.65 -9.14
N VAL A 150 14.82 5.89 -8.70
CA VAL A 150 14.30 7.09 -9.37
C VAL A 150 15.45 7.77 -10.10
N PRO A 151 15.47 7.76 -11.45
CA PRO A 151 16.50 8.44 -12.24
C PRO A 151 16.46 9.95 -12.00
N ALA A 152 17.60 10.62 -12.25
CA ALA A 152 17.63 12.07 -12.33
C ALA A 152 16.84 12.54 -13.57
N ARG A 153 16.36 13.77 -13.54
CA ARG A 153 15.73 14.41 -14.69
C ARG A 153 16.45 15.71 -15.04
N ASP A 154 16.51 16.04 -16.32
CA ASP A 154 17.00 17.34 -16.76
C ASP A 154 15.94 18.44 -16.55
N ALA A 155 16.28 19.68 -16.91
CA ALA A 155 15.39 20.83 -16.75
C ALA A 155 14.07 20.70 -17.55
N SER A 156 14.04 19.88 -18.61
CA SER A 156 12.84 19.59 -19.39
C SER A 156 11.98 18.44 -18.79
N GLY A 157 12.46 17.81 -17.71
CA GLY A 157 11.79 16.66 -17.09
C GLY A 157 12.14 15.30 -17.70
N ARG A 158 13.02 15.23 -18.70
CA ARG A 158 13.45 13.99 -19.35
C ARG A 158 14.40 13.21 -18.42
N GLU A 159 14.20 11.91 -18.32
CA GLU A 159 15.04 11.02 -17.51
C GLU A 159 16.48 10.94 -18.05
N LEU A 160 17.42 11.06 -17.13
CA LEU A 160 18.85 10.92 -17.38
C LEU A 160 19.31 9.52 -17.00
N PRO A 161 19.95 8.76 -17.90
CA PRO A 161 20.41 7.42 -17.61
C PRO A 161 21.53 7.43 -16.54
N ALA A 162 21.47 6.50 -15.61
CA ALA A 162 22.52 6.30 -14.61
C ALA A 162 23.67 5.50 -15.20
N THR A 163 24.70 6.18 -15.69
CA THR A 163 25.82 5.58 -16.43
C THR A 163 26.93 5.01 -15.54
N ASN A 164 26.98 5.36 -14.26
CA ASN A 164 27.99 4.89 -13.32
C ASN A 164 27.39 4.47 -11.96
N ALA A 165 28.22 3.87 -11.10
CA ALA A 165 27.78 3.36 -9.81
C ALA A 165 27.21 4.46 -8.89
N ARG A 166 27.84 5.64 -8.85
CA ARG A 166 27.39 6.76 -8.04
C ARG A 166 25.98 7.21 -8.46
N MET A 167 25.72 7.39 -9.76
CA MET A 167 24.39 7.79 -10.26
C MET A 167 23.33 6.75 -9.93
N ARG A 168 23.67 5.45 -9.96
CA ARG A 168 22.75 4.38 -9.51
C ARG A 168 22.44 4.48 -8.03
N SER A 169 23.46 4.72 -7.19
CA SER A 169 23.27 4.92 -5.74
C SER A 169 22.41 6.15 -5.44
N GLU A 170 22.65 7.26 -6.16
CA GLU A 170 21.79 8.46 -6.04
C GLU A 170 20.34 8.19 -6.45
N ALA A 171 20.11 7.39 -7.50
CA ALA A 171 18.76 7.01 -7.93
C ALA A 171 18.05 6.14 -6.87
N THR A 172 18.76 5.24 -6.20
CA THR A 172 18.25 4.46 -5.08
C THR A 172 17.92 5.36 -3.89
N LEU A 173 18.79 6.31 -3.57
CA LEU A 173 18.57 7.26 -2.47
C LEU A 173 17.33 8.14 -2.73
N ARG A 174 17.11 8.60 -3.97
CA ARG A 174 15.88 9.36 -4.32
C ARG A 174 14.62 8.56 -4.04
N SER A 175 14.61 7.26 -4.32
CA SER A 175 13.48 6.38 -3.99
C SER A 175 13.24 6.30 -2.48
N LEU A 176 14.31 6.14 -1.69
CA LEU A 176 14.21 6.11 -0.23
C LEU A 176 13.70 7.44 0.33
N VAL A 177 14.24 8.58 -0.14
CA VAL A 177 13.82 9.92 0.29
C VAL A 177 12.33 10.14 0.00
N TRP A 178 11.87 9.74 -1.18
CA TRP A 178 10.45 9.87 -1.52
C TRP A 178 9.56 9.07 -0.58
N ARG A 179 9.87 7.78 -0.39
CA ARG A 179 9.13 6.90 0.50
C ARG A 179 9.13 7.38 1.95
N ALA A 180 10.27 7.91 2.43
CA ALA A 180 10.36 8.49 3.76
C ALA A 180 9.49 9.74 3.93
N ALA A 181 9.38 10.58 2.90
CA ALA A 181 8.51 11.76 2.90
C ALA A 181 7.02 11.35 2.88
N GLU A 182 6.64 10.32 2.10
CA GLU A 182 5.28 9.76 2.14
C GLU A 182 4.95 9.21 3.55
N ALA A 183 5.90 8.54 4.18
CA ALA A 183 5.75 8.01 5.54
C ALA A 183 5.54 9.12 6.58
N LEU A 184 6.31 10.20 6.50
CA LEU A 184 6.17 11.37 7.39
C LEU A 184 4.80 12.05 7.18
N TYR A 185 4.34 12.17 5.92
CA TYR A 185 3.02 12.69 5.62
C TYR A 185 1.90 11.86 6.26
N VAL A 186 1.97 10.53 6.11
CA VAL A 186 0.99 9.61 6.71
C VAL A 186 1.04 9.67 8.25
N ARG A 187 2.24 9.81 8.84
CA ARG A 187 2.37 10.03 10.29
C ARG A 187 1.60 11.28 10.72
N GLY A 188 1.72 12.38 9.98
CA GLY A 188 0.95 13.60 10.25
C GLY A 188 -0.56 13.37 10.24
N LEU A 189 -1.09 12.60 9.25
CA LEU A 189 -2.51 12.25 9.21
C LEU A 189 -2.95 11.40 10.42
N VAL A 190 -2.10 10.52 10.92
CA VAL A 190 -2.36 9.76 12.14
C VAL A 190 -2.34 10.67 13.37
N ASP A 191 -1.40 11.62 13.45
CA ASP A 191 -1.31 12.58 14.53
C ASP A 191 -2.54 13.51 14.56
N ASP A 192 -3.04 13.93 13.40
CA ASP A 192 -4.28 14.72 13.28
C ASP A 192 -5.50 14.00 13.87
N VAL A 193 -5.52 12.67 13.86
CA VAL A 193 -6.57 11.86 14.50
C VAL A 193 -6.30 11.67 16.00
N LEU A 194 -5.06 11.36 16.37
CA LEU A 194 -4.72 10.99 17.75
C LEU A 194 -4.51 12.19 18.68
N ALA A 195 -4.19 13.39 18.14
CA ALA A 195 -4.00 14.57 18.95
C ALA A 195 -5.30 15.03 19.66
N PRO A 196 -6.46 15.12 18.98
CA PRO A 196 -7.73 15.45 19.64
C PRO A 196 -8.33 14.27 20.43
N ASP A 197 -8.04 13.01 20.05
CA ASP A 197 -8.53 11.79 20.68
C ASP A 197 -7.42 10.74 20.77
N PRO A 198 -6.60 10.75 21.84
CA PRO A 198 -5.52 9.78 22.02
C PRO A 198 -6.00 8.32 22.10
N ASP A 199 -7.27 8.12 22.37
CA ASP A 199 -7.91 6.80 22.45
C ASP A 199 -8.52 6.34 21.14
N ALA A 200 -8.44 7.14 20.08
CA ALA A 200 -8.97 6.77 18.76
C ALA A 200 -8.36 5.47 18.25
N ARG A 201 -9.20 4.67 17.63
CA ARG A 201 -8.78 3.43 16.96
C ARG A 201 -8.38 3.77 15.53
N VAL A 202 -7.08 3.66 15.26
CA VAL A 202 -6.49 3.98 13.96
C VAL A 202 -5.76 2.76 13.41
N ALA A 203 -5.97 2.44 12.15
CA ALA A 203 -5.20 1.46 11.40
C ALA A 203 -4.62 2.11 10.13
N VAL A 204 -3.31 2.03 9.92
CA VAL A 204 -2.66 2.29 8.65
C VAL A 204 -2.40 0.94 7.98
N VAL A 205 -2.97 0.74 6.80
CA VAL A 205 -2.92 -0.53 6.08
C VAL A 205 -2.43 -0.32 4.65
N GLY A 206 -1.60 -1.21 4.15
CA GLY A 206 -1.17 -1.12 2.76
C GLY A 206 0.24 -1.63 2.51
N ASP A 207 0.64 -1.46 1.25
CA ASP A 207 1.99 -1.71 0.78
C ASP A 207 2.87 -0.48 1.09
N LEU A 208 3.68 -0.60 2.15
CA LEU A 208 4.63 0.43 2.53
C LEU A 208 5.95 0.33 1.75
N ASN A 209 6.09 -0.72 0.89
CA ASN A 209 7.26 -0.95 0.06
C ASN A 209 8.59 -0.99 0.86
N ASP A 210 8.52 -1.35 2.13
CA ASP A 210 9.69 -1.44 3.01
C ASP A 210 9.43 -2.40 4.18
N VAL A 211 10.50 -2.90 4.79
CA VAL A 211 10.44 -3.87 5.88
C VAL A 211 10.14 -3.23 7.25
N PRO A 212 9.64 -3.97 8.25
CA PRO A 212 9.20 -3.43 9.54
C PRO A 212 10.21 -2.55 10.29
N GLY A 213 11.51 -2.85 10.15
CA GLY A 213 12.59 -2.10 10.81
C GLY A 213 13.13 -0.90 10.02
N SER A 214 12.64 -0.65 8.81
CA SER A 214 13.13 0.42 7.95
C SER A 214 12.79 1.82 8.49
N PRO A 215 13.57 2.86 8.09
CA PRO A 215 13.27 4.24 8.47
C PRO A 215 11.85 4.68 8.10
N ALA A 216 11.35 4.30 6.91
CA ALA A 216 10.02 4.68 6.46
C ALA A 216 8.92 4.07 7.33
N VAL A 217 8.95 2.75 7.60
CA VAL A 217 7.96 2.09 8.46
C VAL A 217 8.04 2.60 9.90
N ARG A 218 9.25 2.85 10.41
CA ARG A 218 9.45 3.46 11.73
C ARG A 218 8.87 4.88 11.80
N ALA A 219 8.99 5.67 10.74
CA ALA A 219 8.42 7.02 10.68
C ALA A 219 6.89 6.98 10.77
N VAL A 220 6.22 6.07 10.04
CA VAL A 220 4.75 5.89 10.17
C VAL A 220 4.37 5.45 11.57
N ARG A 221 5.11 4.50 12.16
CA ARG A 221 4.83 4.01 13.51
C ARG A 221 4.97 5.08 14.56
N GLY A 222 5.89 6.00 14.38
CA GLY A 222 6.27 6.94 15.42
C GLY A 222 6.96 6.27 16.61
N ASP A 223 7.25 7.06 17.65
CA ASP A 223 7.84 6.61 18.90
C ASP A 223 7.17 7.32 20.08
N GLY A 224 7.07 6.65 21.22
CA GLY A 224 6.41 7.20 22.42
C GLY A 224 4.88 7.22 22.35
N PRO A 225 4.23 8.20 23.02
CA PRO A 225 2.77 8.32 23.00
C PRO A 225 2.23 8.50 21.58
N GLY A 226 1.14 7.81 21.24
CA GLY A 226 0.54 7.84 19.90
C GLY A 226 1.25 6.98 18.85
N SER A 227 2.24 6.16 19.25
CA SER A 227 2.88 5.21 18.33
C SER A 227 1.91 4.13 17.85
N LEU A 228 2.18 3.62 16.62
CA LEU A 228 1.45 2.49 16.04
C LEU A 228 2.24 1.20 16.23
N PHE A 229 1.52 0.10 16.36
CA PHE A 229 2.06 -1.24 16.57
C PHE A 229 1.85 -2.10 15.32
N ASP A 230 2.88 -2.86 14.92
CA ASP A 230 2.79 -3.81 13.80
C ASP A 230 1.97 -5.04 14.23
N CYS A 231 0.79 -5.21 13.64
CA CYS A 231 -0.10 -6.32 13.93
C CYS A 231 0.49 -7.68 13.53
N ALA A 232 1.44 -7.71 12.59
CA ALA A 232 2.11 -8.94 12.17
C ALA A 232 3.31 -9.32 13.06
N ALA A 233 3.67 -8.52 14.06
CA ALA A 233 4.86 -8.77 14.89
C ALA A 233 4.85 -10.13 15.60
N GLY A 234 3.66 -10.65 15.94
CA GLY A 234 3.48 -11.96 16.57
C GLY A 234 3.32 -13.15 15.61
N VAL A 235 3.34 -12.90 14.29
CA VAL A 235 3.29 -13.98 13.30
C VAL A 235 4.64 -14.71 13.27
N ASP A 236 4.60 -16.03 13.15
CA ASP A 236 5.81 -16.86 13.01
C ASP A 236 6.70 -16.33 11.89
N ALA A 237 8.02 -16.27 12.14
CA ALA A 237 8.99 -15.65 11.24
C ALA A 237 8.97 -16.27 9.83
N GLU A 238 8.78 -17.60 9.73
CA GLU A 238 8.71 -18.31 8.44
C GLU A 238 7.45 -17.99 7.64
N ALA A 239 6.35 -17.62 8.32
CA ALA A 239 5.08 -17.25 7.72
C ALA A 239 4.91 -15.73 7.54
N ARG A 240 5.80 -14.90 8.14
CA ARG A 240 5.69 -13.45 8.16
C ARG A 240 6.33 -12.80 6.93
N PHE A 241 5.68 -12.96 5.78
CA PHE A 241 6.08 -12.29 4.55
C PHE A 241 4.86 -12.06 3.64
N SER A 242 4.89 -10.98 2.90
CA SER A 242 3.86 -10.62 1.92
C SER A 242 4.38 -10.58 0.48
N ALA A 243 5.69 -10.59 0.27
CA ALA A 243 6.29 -10.59 -1.05
C ALA A 243 7.54 -11.47 -1.09
N MET A 244 7.88 -11.94 -2.31
CA MET A 244 9.12 -12.65 -2.59
C MET A 244 9.88 -11.93 -3.69
N HIS A 245 11.18 -11.70 -3.47
CA HIS A 245 12.05 -11.07 -4.44
C HIS A 245 13.45 -11.68 -4.40
N GLU A 246 13.95 -12.16 -5.54
CA GLU A 246 15.23 -12.88 -5.65
C GLU A 246 15.38 -14.00 -4.61
N GLY A 247 14.32 -14.80 -4.39
CA GLY A 247 14.26 -15.88 -3.42
C GLY A 247 14.16 -15.43 -1.97
N ARG A 248 14.09 -14.13 -1.70
CA ARG A 248 13.96 -13.58 -0.34
C ARG A 248 12.51 -13.30 -0.01
N ARG A 249 12.05 -13.80 1.13
CA ARG A 249 10.74 -13.52 1.70
C ARG A 249 10.80 -12.23 2.51
N THR A 250 9.90 -11.27 2.25
CA THR A 250 9.87 -9.97 2.91
C THR A 250 8.47 -9.56 3.28
N GLN A 251 8.29 -8.95 4.45
CA GLN A 251 7.06 -8.26 4.81
C GLN A 251 7.18 -6.81 4.31
N ILE A 252 6.36 -6.42 3.34
CA ILE A 252 6.27 -5.04 2.84
C ILE A 252 4.84 -4.50 2.88
N ASP A 253 3.86 -5.39 3.07
CA ASP A 253 2.47 -5.03 3.37
C ASP A 253 2.25 -5.07 4.89
N HIS A 254 1.60 -4.03 5.41
CA HIS A 254 1.49 -3.81 6.85
C HIS A 254 0.05 -3.49 7.27
N VAL A 255 -0.27 -3.86 8.50
CA VAL A 255 -1.36 -3.33 9.30
C VAL A 255 -0.74 -2.79 10.59
N LEU A 256 -0.69 -1.47 10.69
CA LEU A 256 -0.16 -0.75 11.85
C LEU A 256 -1.33 -0.16 12.63
N ALA A 257 -1.48 -0.51 13.90
CA ALA A 257 -2.63 -0.15 14.71
C ALA A 257 -2.26 0.75 15.90
N SER A 258 -3.11 1.73 16.23
CA SER A 258 -3.01 2.51 17.47
C SER A 258 -3.13 1.61 18.70
N ALA A 259 -2.64 2.06 19.85
CA ALA A 259 -2.60 1.24 21.07
C ALA A 259 -3.96 0.63 21.43
N ASN A 260 -5.04 1.42 21.38
CA ASN A 260 -6.39 0.95 21.69
C ASN A 260 -6.97 -0.05 20.68
N LEU A 261 -6.57 0.04 19.42
CA LEU A 261 -6.94 -0.97 18.43
C LEU A 261 -6.06 -2.21 18.57
N TYR A 262 -4.75 -2.03 18.74
CA TYR A 262 -3.79 -3.12 18.91
C TYR A 262 -4.10 -3.99 20.15
N ALA A 263 -4.53 -3.37 21.25
CA ALA A 263 -4.97 -4.11 22.45
C ALA A 263 -6.15 -5.06 22.20
N ARG A 264 -6.85 -4.90 21.10
CA ARG A 264 -7.94 -5.77 20.64
C ARG A 264 -7.51 -6.82 19.62
N LEU A 265 -6.24 -6.84 19.23
CA LEU A 265 -5.71 -7.80 18.26
C LEU A 265 -5.79 -9.22 18.81
N GLN A 266 -6.47 -10.09 18.07
CA GLN A 266 -6.64 -11.52 18.40
C GLN A 266 -5.79 -12.42 17.51
N ALA A 267 -5.66 -12.05 16.22
CA ALA A 267 -4.92 -12.84 15.25
C ALA A 267 -4.42 -11.96 14.09
N ALA A 268 -3.28 -12.35 13.51
CA ALA A 268 -2.78 -11.84 12.25
C ALA A 268 -2.21 -13.01 11.44
N ARG A 269 -2.42 -12.99 10.12
CA ARG A 269 -1.88 -14.03 9.22
C ARG A 269 -1.67 -13.48 7.83
N PHE A 270 -0.66 -13.97 7.13
CA PHE A 270 -0.48 -13.77 5.69
C PHE A 270 -1.09 -14.96 4.93
N LEU A 271 -1.77 -14.68 3.82
CA LEU A 271 -2.28 -15.72 2.91
C LEU A 271 -1.24 -15.98 1.81
N ASN A 272 -0.08 -16.49 2.19
CA ASN A 272 1.11 -16.60 1.36
C ASN A 272 1.51 -18.04 0.96
N ALA A 273 0.66 -19.03 1.26
CA ALA A 273 0.98 -20.44 0.99
C ALA A 273 1.21 -20.72 -0.51
N GLU A 274 0.52 -20.01 -1.40
CA GLU A 274 0.61 -20.16 -2.85
C GLU A 274 1.35 -18.98 -3.52
N LEU A 275 1.95 -18.08 -2.73
CA LEU A 275 2.66 -16.93 -3.27
C LEU A 275 3.85 -17.39 -4.11
N ARG A 276 3.91 -16.90 -5.33
CA ARG A 276 4.99 -17.19 -6.29
C ARG A 276 5.81 -15.95 -6.53
N GLU A 277 7.11 -16.13 -6.70
CA GLU A 277 7.97 -15.07 -7.18
C GLU A 277 7.72 -14.83 -8.66
N HIS A 278 7.40 -13.61 -9.02
CA HIS A 278 7.39 -13.17 -10.40
C HIS A 278 8.84 -12.87 -10.79
N ALA A 279 9.42 -13.70 -11.64
CA ALA A 279 10.80 -13.53 -12.08
C ALA A 279 10.96 -12.16 -12.76
N PRO A 280 11.91 -11.31 -12.34
CA PRO A 280 12.20 -10.09 -13.05
C PRO A 280 12.67 -10.46 -14.47
N VAL A 281 12.04 -9.87 -15.48
CA VAL A 281 12.55 -9.98 -16.87
C VAL A 281 13.87 -9.19 -16.91
N ARG A 282 14.99 -9.90 -16.70
CA ARG A 282 16.32 -9.31 -16.90
C ARG A 282 16.53 -9.05 -18.38
N PRO A 283 16.79 -7.80 -18.79
CA PRO A 283 17.25 -7.57 -20.16
C PRO A 283 18.56 -8.33 -20.39
N PRO A 284 18.76 -8.91 -21.58
CA PRO A 284 20.02 -9.58 -21.89
C PRO A 284 21.18 -8.63 -21.74
N PRO A 285 22.36 -9.11 -21.31
CA PRO A 285 23.57 -8.29 -21.19
C PRO A 285 23.86 -7.54 -22.51
N GLY A 286 23.93 -6.21 -22.48
CA GLY A 286 24.22 -5.37 -23.67
C GLY A 286 23.02 -4.93 -24.49
N GLY A 287 21.78 -5.28 -24.11
CA GLY A 287 20.56 -4.76 -24.76
C GLY A 287 20.23 -3.34 -24.25
N ALA A 288 19.75 -2.47 -25.17
CA ALA A 288 19.13 -1.21 -24.78
C ALA A 288 18.00 -1.49 -23.76
N PRO A 289 17.78 -0.62 -22.76
CA PRO A 289 16.69 -0.78 -21.82
C PRO A 289 15.36 -0.74 -22.58
N ARG A 290 14.85 -1.90 -22.97
CA ARG A 290 13.45 -2.01 -23.30
C ARG A 290 12.73 -1.84 -21.97
N VAL A 291 11.81 -0.90 -21.90
CA VAL A 291 10.75 -0.94 -20.91
C VAL A 291 10.04 -2.26 -21.21
N ALA A 292 10.42 -3.33 -20.50
CA ALA A 292 9.71 -4.57 -20.57
C ALA A 292 8.33 -4.27 -19.97
N VAL A 293 7.33 -4.17 -20.85
CA VAL A 293 5.94 -4.32 -20.42
C VAL A 293 5.88 -5.76 -19.95
N GLU A 294 5.86 -5.95 -18.62
CA GLU A 294 5.65 -7.26 -18.05
C GLU A 294 4.32 -7.78 -18.61
N PRO A 295 4.27 -9.01 -19.12
CA PRO A 295 3.00 -9.56 -19.58
C PRO A 295 2.01 -9.50 -18.41
N PRO A 296 0.72 -9.20 -18.66
CA PRO A 296 -0.28 -9.13 -17.61
C PRO A 296 -0.28 -10.46 -16.84
N THR A 297 -0.02 -10.37 -15.54
CA THR A 297 -0.02 -11.55 -14.66
C THR A 297 -1.40 -11.75 -14.07
N VAL A 298 -1.87 -12.99 -14.01
CA VAL A 298 -3.16 -13.32 -13.39
C VAL A 298 -3.10 -13.11 -11.89
N ASP A 299 -2.04 -13.62 -11.24
CA ASP A 299 -1.90 -13.55 -9.79
C ASP A 299 -1.10 -12.33 -9.35
N SER A 300 -1.28 -11.91 -8.10
CA SER A 300 -0.43 -10.92 -7.47
C SER A 300 0.87 -11.55 -6.99
N ASP A 301 1.96 -10.76 -6.99
CA ASP A 301 3.24 -11.05 -6.33
C ASP A 301 3.24 -10.62 -4.85
N HIS A 302 2.08 -10.20 -4.34
CA HIS A 302 1.84 -9.93 -2.93
C HIS A 302 0.83 -10.92 -2.34
N ALA A 303 1.00 -11.23 -1.06
CA ALA A 303 0.04 -11.95 -0.24
C ALA A 303 -0.72 -11.01 0.69
N PRO A 304 -2.04 -11.15 0.83
CA PRO A 304 -2.81 -10.38 1.80
C PRO A 304 -2.32 -10.60 3.23
N LEU A 305 -2.32 -9.53 4.03
CA LEU A 305 -2.24 -9.59 5.48
C LEU A 305 -3.65 -9.40 6.04
N VAL A 306 -4.11 -10.36 6.83
CA VAL A 306 -5.42 -10.37 7.48
C VAL A 306 -5.24 -10.28 8.99
N THR A 307 -5.93 -9.36 9.63
CA THR A 307 -5.92 -9.13 11.08
C THR A 307 -7.33 -9.18 11.65
N ARG A 308 -7.49 -9.73 12.85
CA ARG A 308 -8.77 -9.80 13.54
C ARG A 308 -8.68 -9.14 14.91
N PHE A 309 -9.65 -8.26 15.19
CA PHE A 309 -9.78 -7.50 16.43
C PHE A 309 -11.12 -7.82 17.11
N GLY A 310 -11.13 -7.91 18.46
CA GLY A 310 -12.34 -8.25 19.22
C GLY A 310 -12.34 -7.87 20.69
#